data_bc06e480bd36a60d9f0e06bd119d5d68
#
_entry.id   bc06e480bd36a60d9f0e06bd119d5d68
#
_cell.length_a   1.000
_cell.length_b   1.000
_cell.length_c   1.000
_cell.angle_alpha   90.00
_cell.angle_beta   90.00
_cell.angle_gamma   90.00
#
_symmetry.space_group_name_H-M   'P 1'
#
loop_
_entity.id
_entity.type
_entity.pdbx_description
1 polymer ?
#
loop_
_entity_poly.entity_id
_entity_poly.type
_entity_poly.pdbx_seq_one_letter_code
_entity_poly.pdbx_strand_id
1 'polypeptide(L)' 'GASAQAATSTSPVDTGTEQVVEGLISLGWRQQDAQQAVAEACAENDIPTPLATDDVPRVLRLALALMDRGR' A
#
# COMPACT_ATOMS: atom_id res chain seq x y z
N GLY A 1 8.85 -18.71 16.42
CA GLY A 1 8.13 -17.54 16.24
C GLY A 1 8.75 -16.57 15.30
N ALA A 2 9.93 -16.19 15.62
CA ALA A 2 10.58 -15.19 14.79
C ALA A 2 10.68 -15.66 13.35
N SER A 3 10.78 -16.93 13.17
CA SER A 3 10.92 -17.45 11.82
C SER A 3 9.69 -17.13 10.98
N ALA A 4 8.56 -16.93 11.61
CA ALA A 4 7.38 -16.57 10.86
C ALA A 4 7.59 -15.24 10.16
N GLN A 5 8.36 -14.38 10.77
CA GLN A 5 8.63 -13.10 10.16
C GLN A 5 9.46 -13.25 8.92
N ALA A 6 10.41 -14.16 8.98
CA ALA A 6 11.21 -14.40 7.82
C ALA A 6 10.34 -14.86 6.67
N ALA A 7 9.33 -15.64 6.96
CA ALA A 7 8.43 -16.09 5.93
C ALA A 7 7.75 -14.92 5.24
N THR A 8 7.41 -13.91 6.01
CA THR A 8 6.77 -12.76 5.40
C THR A 8 7.72 -12.00 4.51
N SER A 9 8.99 -12.13 4.75
CA SER A 9 9.95 -11.42 3.92
C SER A 9 9.90 -11.90 2.48
N THR A 10 9.33 -13.07 2.25
CA THR A 10 9.18 -13.56 0.89
C THR A 10 7.99 -12.92 0.21
N SER A 11 7.23 -12.16 0.93
CA SER A 11 6.08 -11.49 0.37
C SER A 11 6.49 -10.61 -0.80
N PRO A 12 5.65 -10.55 -1.82
CA PRO A 12 5.96 -9.72 -2.98
C PRO A 12 5.80 -8.23 -2.73
N VAL A 13 5.48 -7.86 -1.51
CA VAL A 13 5.31 -6.44 -1.19
C VAL A 13 6.64 -5.73 -1.35
N ASP A 14 6.67 -4.74 -2.19
CA ASP A 14 7.87 -3.96 -2.42
C ASP A 14 7.95 -2.78 -1.45
N THR A 15 9.12 -2.14 -1.42
CA THR A 15 9.35 -1.05 -0.48
C THR A 15 8.38 0.10 -0.69
N GLY A 16 8.09 0.43 -1.94
CA GLY A 16 7.17 1.53 -2.21
C GLY A 16 5.78 1.25 -1.67
N THR A 17 5.28 0.06 -1.93
CA THR A 17 3.97 -0.33 -1.43
C THR A 17 3.95 -0.31 0.09
N GLU A 18 5.01 -0.82 0.71
CA GLU A 18 5.08 -0.82 2.16
C GLU A 18 5.01 0.59 2.73
N GLN A 19 5.72 1.51 2.09
CA GLN A 19 5.71 2.89 2.57
C GLN A 19 4.33 3.49 2.53
N VAL A 20 3.59 3.23 1.46
CA VAL A 20 2.23 3.73 1.36
C VAL A 20 1.35 3.11 2.44
N VAL A 21 1.45 1.79 2.60
CA VAL A 21 0.65 1.10 3.60
C VAL A 21 0.95 1.63 4.99
N GLU A 22 2.23 1.80 5.31
CA GLU A 22 2.60 2.32 6.63
C GLU A 22 2.09 3.73 6.84
N GLY A 23 2.14 4.54 5.81
CA GLY A 23 1.60 5.88 5.91
C GLY A 23 0.12 5.87 6.23
N LEU A 24 -0.62 4.99 5.58
CA LEU A 24 -2.05 4.88 5.83
C LEU A 24 -2.33 4.36 7.24
N ILE A 25 -1.53 3.40 7.69
CA ILE A 25 -1.70 2.89 9.04
C ILE A 25 -1.45 4.00 10.06
N SER A 26 -0.48 4.85 9.79
CA SER A 26 -0.21 5.98 10.67
C SER A 26 -1.39 6.92 10.77
N LEU A 27 -2.22 6.94 9.74
CA LEU A 27 -3.41 7.77 9.74
C LEU A 27 -4.61 7.09 10.41
N GLY A 28 -4.42 5.88 10.91
CA GLY A 28 -5.47 5.17 11.60
C GLY A 28 -6.13 4.08 10.80
N TRP A 29 -5.61 3.76 9.64
CA TRP A 29 -6.19 2.72 8.81
C TRP A 29 -5.77 1.34 9.28
N ARG A 30 -6.57 0.36 8.97
CA ARG A 30 -6.18 -1.02 9.18
C ARG A 30 -5.26 -1.47 8.06
N GLN A 31 -4.38 -2.41 8.40
CA GLN A 31 -3.43 -2.90 7.41
C GLN A 31 -4.14 -3.47 6.19
N GLN A 32 -5.18 -4.24 6.41
CA GLN A 32 -5.92 -4.82 5.30
C GLN A 32 -6.51 -3.75 4.39
N ASP A 33 -7.12 -2.75 5.00
CA ASP A 33 -7.73 -1.68 4.22
C ASP A 33 -6.67 -0.91 3.44
N ALA A 34 -5.53 -0.67 4.09
CA ALA A 34 -4.46 0.06 3.42
C ALA A 34 -3.94 -0.72 2.22
N GLN A 35 -3.73 -2.01 2.39
CA GLN A 35 -3.23 -2.83 1.29
C GLN A 35 -4.23 -2.87 0.13
N GLN A 36 -5.48 -3.00 0.46
CA GLN A 36 -6.51 -3.03 -0.57
C GLN A 36 -6.59 -1.71 -1.32
N ALA A 37 -6.51 -0.61 -0.60
CA ALA A 37 -6.57 0.70 -1.23
C ALA A 37 -5.40 0.91 -2.17
N VAL A 38 -4.22 0.47 -1.77
CA VAL A 38 -3.04 0.58 -2.63
C VAL A 38 -3.23 -0.25 -3.89
N ALA A 39 -3.71 -1.47 -3.73
CA ALA A 39 -3.93 -2.33 -4.88
C ALA A 39 -4.93 -1.71 -5.86
N GLU A 40 -6.00 -1.16 -5.33
CA GLU A 40 -7.00 -0.54 -6.17
C GLU A 40 -6.47 0.71 -6.85
N ALA A 41 -5.71 1.50 -6.11
CA ALA A 41 -5.14 2.71 -6.69
C ALA A 41 -4.23 2.37 -7.86
N CYS A 42 -3.41 1.36 -7.69
CA CYS A 42 -2.50 0.95 -8.76
C CYS A 42 -3.27 0.41 -9.95
N ALA A 43 -4.30 -0.38 -9.69
CA ALA A 43 -5.06 -0.97 -10.78
C ALA A 43 -5.81 0.08 -11.58
N GLU A 44 -6.43 1.02 -10.89
CA GLU A 44 -7.23 2.04 -11.56
C GLU A 44 -6.39 3.02 -12.36
N ASN A 45 -5.16 3.22 -11.96
CA ASN A 45 -4.31 4.23 -12.58
C ASN A 45 -3.16 3.63 -13.37
N ASP A 46 -3.20 2.32 -13.59
CA ASP A 46 -2.17 1.61 -14.35
C ASP A 46 -0.77 1.89 -13.82
N ILE A 47 -0.64 1.92 -12.52
CA ILE A 47 0.66 2.13 -11.90
C ILE A 47 1.36 0.78 -11.80
N PRO A 48 2.56 0.67 -12.37
CA PRO A 48 3.25 -0.61 -12.38
C PRO A 48 3.77 -1.01 -11.01
N THR A 49 3.85 -2.29 -10.78
CA THR A 49 4.50 -2.83 -9.60
C THR A 49 5.70 -3.63 -10.05
N PRO A 50 6.75 -3.71 -9.23
CA PRO A 50 6.89 -3.09 -7.91
C PRO A 50 6.81 -1.57 -7.96
N LEU A 51 6.28 -1.02 -6.89
CA LEU A 51 6.01 0.41 -6.85
C LEU A 51 7.30 1.20 -6.68
N ALA A 52 7.52 2.13 -7.58
CA ALA A 52 8.71 2.96 -7.49
C ALA A 52 8.56 3.98 -6.36
N THR A 53 9.70 4.30 -5.75
CA THR A 53 9.69 5.26 -4.66
C THR A 53 9.09 6.59 -5.09
N ASP A 54 9.30 6.97 -6.33
CA ASP A 54 8.77 8.23 -6.86
C ASP A 54 7.25 8.22 -6.92
N ASP A 55 6.65 7.04 -6.98
CA ASP A 55 5.20 6.93 -7.07
C ASP A 55 4.54 6.86 -5.72
N VAL A 56 5.31 6.75 -4.63
CA VAL A 56 4.74 6.60 -3.30
C VAL A 56 3.78 7.75 -2.96
N PRO A 57 4.17 9.01 -3.10
CA PRO A 57 3.23 10.09 -2.75
C PRO A 57 1.99 10.08 -3.62
N ARG A 58 2.15 9.72 -4.87
CA ARG A 58 1.02 9.67 -5.79
C ARG A 58 0.05 8.58 -5.39
N VAL A 59 0.56 7.39 -5.12
CA VAL A 59 -0.30 6.27 -4.74
C VAL A 59 -0.96 6.56 -3.40
N LEU A 60 -0.24 7.16 -2.48
CA LEU A 60 -0.82 7.51 -1.19
C LEU A 60 -2.02 8.43 -1.38
N ARG A 61 -1.89 9.44 -2.21
CA ARG A 61 -2.99 10.34 -2.49
C ARG A 61 -4.16 9.63 -3.13
N LEU A 62 -3.87 8.76 -4.09
CA LEU A 62 -4.92 8.02 -4.76
C LEU A 62 -5.65 7.11 -3.81
N ALA A 63 -4.91 6.45 -2.93
CA ALA A 63 -5.52 5.58 -1.94
C ALA A 63 -6.44 6.36 -1.01
N LEU A 64 -6.00 7.51 -0.58
CA LEU A 64 -6.82 8.35 0.30
C LEU A 64 -8.09 8.80 -0.43
N ALA A 65 -7.96 9.14 -1.70
CA ALA A 65 -9.11 9.57 -2.48
C ALA A 65 -10.11 8.43 -2.64
N LEU A 66 -9.61 7.22 -2.82
CA LEU A 66 -10.49 6.06 -2.96
C LEU A 66 -11.30 5.84 -1.69
N MET A 67 -10.66 5.92 -0.55
CA MET A 67 -11.36 5.75 0.71
C MET A 67 -12.36 6.87 0.94
N ASP A 68 -11.99 8.06 0.57
CA ASP A 68 -12.88 9.19 0.73
C ASP A 68 -14.12 9.03 -0.13
N ARG A 69 -13.95 8.52 -1.33
CA ARG A 69 -15.08 8.30 -2.23
C ARG A 69 -15.95 7.14 -1.78
N GLY A 70 -15.34 6.17 -1.14
CA GLY A 70 -16.07 4.98 -0.73
C GLY A 70 -16.93 5.18 0.50
N ARG A 71 -16.90 6.34 1.08
CA ARG A 71 -17.63 6.60 2.32
C ARG A 71 -18.96 7.30 2.11
#